data_cc7e2ca848495830b03f5dcbff4a5a70
#
_entry.id   cc7e2ca848495830b03f5dcbff4a5a70
#
_cell.length_a   1.000
_cell.length_b   1.000
_cell.length_c   1.000
_cell.angle_alpha   90.00
_cell.angle_beta   90.00
_cell.angle_gamma   90.00
#
_symmetry.space_group_name_H-M   'P 1'
#
loop_
_entity.id
_entity.type
_entity.pdbx_description
1 polymer ?
#
loop_
_entity_poly.entity_id
_entity_poly.type
_entity_poly.pdbx_seq_one_letter_code
_entity_poly.pdbx_strand_id
1 'polypeptide(L)'
;MKRRILSALMALAMVAGLMTGCSAPAAGDNSSSEGTSQAELAPVSKDEIKVGFVYISDSSDMGYTYNHELGTKEMQEALGLRDDQIISKYNVPEGAECDTALRELAESGCNIIFATSFGYEDYVKEVAAEYPNIQFCHATGYQAASSGLSNFHNYFASIYEARYLAGIAAGLKTE
;
A
#
# COMPACT_ATOMS: atom_id res chain seq x y z
N MET A 1 -38.34 38.31 33.30
CA MET A 1 -36.98 38.38 33.86
C MET A 1 -36.54 37.09 34.59
N LYS A 2 -37.43 36.38 35.28
CA LYS A 2 -37.03 35.16 36.08
C LYS A 2 -36.55 33.95 35.25
N ARG A 3 -37.04 33.76 34.02
CA ARG A 3 -36.60 32.61 33.14
C ARG A 3 -35.21 32.79 32.54
N ARG A 4 -34.73 34.01 32.32
CA ARG A 4 -33.39 34.26 31.77
C ARG A 4 -32.27 34.10 32.79
N ILE A 5 -32.57 34.28 34.07
CA ILE A 5 -31.62 34.12 35.18
C ILE A 5 -31.40 32.63 35.46
N LEU A 6 -32.42 31.80 35.31
CA LEU A 6 -32.31 30.34 35.50
C LEU A 6 -31.42 29.65 34.44
N SER A 7 -31.51 30.14 33.18
CA SER A 7 -30.70 29.64 32.08
C SER A 7 -29.22 30.01 32.21
N ALA A 8 -28.91 31.17 32.76
CA ALA A 8 -27.55 31.64 33.01
C ALA A 8 -26.85 30.86 34.13
N LEU A 9 -27.61 30.52 35.18
CA LEU A 9 -27.12 29.71 36.29
C LEU A 9 -26.86 28.26 35.91
N MET A 10 -27.63 27.69 34.98
CA MET A 10 -27.41 26.32 34.50
C MET A 10 -26.20 26.20 33.55
N ALA A 11 -25.94 27.26 32.78
CA ALA A 11 -24.73 27.30 31.91
C ALA A 11 -23.44 27.45 32.74
N LEU A 12 -23.49 28.14 33.88
CA LEU A 12 -22.32 28.32 34.74
C LEU A 12 -21.94 27.03 35.51
N ALA A 13 -22.95 26.20 35.85
CA ALA A 13 -22.72 24.94 36.54
C ALA A 13 -22.04 23.87 35.65
N MET A 14 -22.24 23.93 34.31
CA MET A 14 -21.57 22.98 33.38
C MET A 14 -20.12 23.32 33.10
N VAL A 15 -19.70 24.57 33.23
CA VAL A 15 -18.31 24.97 33.00
C VAL A 15 -17.40 24.64 34.24
N ALA A 16 -17.98 24.61 35.44
CA ALA A 16 -17.25 24.27 36.65
C ALA A 16 -16.96 22.78 36.84
N GLY A 17 -17.68 21.90 36.10
CA GLY A 17 -17.52 20.43 36.19
C GLY A 17 -16.37 19.87 35.36
N LEU A 18 -15.73 20.63 34.47
CA LEU A 18 -14.70 20.18 33.53
C LEU A 18 -13.24 20.41 34.00
N MET A 19 -13.03 20.99 35.18
CA MET A 19 -11.69 21.36 35.67
C MET A 19 -11.18 20.52 36.85
N THR A 20 -11.86 19.45 37.26
CA THR A 20 -11.41 18.61 38.39
C THR A 20 -11.19 17.15 38.01
N GLY A 21 -10.33 16.90 37.06
CA GLY A 21 -9.99 15.56 36.59
C GLY A 21 -8.52 15.32 36.35
N CYS A 22 -7.63 15.78 37.24
CA CYS A 22 -6.23 15.34 37.24
C CYS A 22 -5.75 15.26 38.69
N SER A 23 -5.72 14.07 39.26
CA SER A 23 -4.75 13.59 40.24
C SER A 23 -5.34 12.53 41.16
N ALA A 24 -5.03 11.27 40.95
CA ALA A 24 -4.67 10.31 41.99
C ALA A 24 -4.14 9.02 41.34
N PRO A 25 -3.07 8.42 41.87
CA PRO A 25 -2.53 7.16 41.38
C PRO A 25 -3.30 6.02 42.02
N ALA A 26 -3.76 5.08 41.25
CA ALA A 26 -4.22 3.80 41.77
C ALA A 26 -3.77 2.66 40.85
N ALA A 27 -3.24 1.67 41.49
CA ALA A 27 -2.62 0.45 41.06
C ALA A 27 -3.40 -0.36 40.02
N GLY A 28 -2.65 -0.94 39.10
CA GLY A 28 -2.76 -2.29 38.59
C GLY A 28 -4.08 -2.71 37.97
N ASP A 29 -4.13 -2.64 36.64
CA ASP A 29 -4.62 -3.80 35.91
C ASP A 29 -3.92 -3.83 34.53
N ASN A 30 -3.17 -4.91 34.36
CA ASN A 30 -2.32 -5.16 33.21
C ASN A 30 -3.19 -5.76 32.11
N SER A 31 -3.86 -4.91 31.34
CA SER A 31 -4.44 -5.30 30.05
C SER A 31 -3.53 -4.79 28.97
N SER A 32 -2.54 -5.60 28.63
CA SER A 32 -1.72 -5.42 27.44
C SER A 32 -2.61 -5.55 26.21
N SER A 33 -3.17 -4.44 25.73
CA SER A 33 -3.50 -4.30 24.33
C SER A 33 -2.15 -4.19 23.61
N GLU A 34 -1.69 -5.29 23.02
CA GLU A 34 -0.67 -5.27 21.99
C GLU A 34 -1.23 -4.45 20.82
N GLY A 35 -1.12 -3.14 20.92
CA GLY A 35 -1.20 -2.25 19.79
C GLY A 35 -0.01 -2.58 18.91
N THR A 36 -0.25 -3.17 17.76
CA THR A 36 0.72 -3.27 16.67
C THR A 36 1.22 -1.86 16.42
N SER A 37 2.44 -1.57 16.88
CA SER A 37 3.12 -0.32 16.59
C SER A 37 3.32 -0.30 15.08
N GLN A 38 2.46 0.42 14.36
CA GLN A 38 2.70 0.73 12.96
C GLN A 38 4.01 1.51 12.92
N ALA A 39 5.02 0.93 12.30
CA ALA A 39 6.27 1.64 12.07
C ALA A 39 5.94 2.88 11.21
N GLU A 40 6.11 4.06 11.79
CA GLU A 40 5.99 5.31 11.03
C GLU A 40 7.18 5.35 10.07
N LEU A 41 6.90 5.20 8.77
CA LEU A 41 7.94 5.18 7.74
C LEU A 41 8.62 6.54 7.66
N ALA A 42 9.93 6.55 7.83
CA ALA A 42 10.71 7.78 7.62
C ALA A 42 10.62 8.21 6.15
N PRO A 43 10.44 9.51 5.88
CA PRO A 43 10.48 10.03 4.51
C PRO A 43 11.82 9.70 3.84
N VAL A 44 11.76 9.18 2.61
CA VAL A 44 12.96 8.93 1.78
C VAL A 44 13.09 10.06 0.79
N SER A 45 14.30 10.60 0.65
CA SER A 45 14.56 11.67 -0.31
C SER A 45 14.47 11.13 -1.75
N LYS A 46 14.14 12.03 -2.71
CA LYS A 46 14.08 11.67 -4.12
C LYS A 46 15.40 11.06 -4.62
N ASP A 47 16.53 11.54 -4.13
CA ASP A 47 17.84 11.11 -4.62
C ASP A 47 18.27 9.75 -4.05
N GLU A 48 17.61 9.28 -2.99
CA GLU A 48 17.92 8.02 -2.30
C GLU A 48 16.90 6.92 -2.54
N ILE A 49 15.67 7.27 -2.99
CA ILE A 49 14.63 6.28 -3.23
C ILE A 49 15.05 5.27 -4.30
N LYS A 50 14.78 3.99 -4.01
CA LYS A 50 14.89 2.89 -4.98
C LYS A 50 13.55 2.20 -5.12
N VAL A 51 13.18 1.92 -6.36
CA VAL A 51 11.90 1.29 -6.73
C VAL A 51 12.17 -0.05 -7.39
N GLY A 52 11.59 -1.11 -6.83
CA GLY A 52 11.71 -2.47 -7.35
C GLY A 52 10.47 -2.89 -8.14
N PHE A 53 10.66 -3.68 -9.19
CA PHE A 53 9.58 -4.28 -9.98
C PHE A 53 9.81 -5.76 -10.19
N VAL A 54 8.75 -6.56 -10.01
CA VAL A 54 8.71 -7.99 -10.33
C VAL A 54 7.67 -8.21 -11.43
N TYR A 55 8.14 -8.62 -12.62
CA TYR A 55 7.33 -8.87 -13.80
C TYR A 55 7.26 -10.36 -14.12
N ILE A 56 6.06 -10.84 -14.48
CA ILE A 56 5.84 -12.25 -14.85
C ILE A 56 6.46 -12.64 -16.19
N SER A 57 6.65 -11.67 -17.06
CA SER A 57 7.25 -11.85 -18.40
C SER A 57 8.22 -10.70 -18.67
N ASP A 58 8.53 -10.46 -19.91
CA ASP A 58 9.22 -9.28 -20.41
C ASP A 58 8.33 -8.51 -21.40
N SER A 59 8.82 -7.36 -21.86
CA SER A 59 8.05 -6.47 -22.75
C SER A 59 7.76 -7.05 -24.15
N SER A 60 8.35 -8.21 -24.50
CA SER A 60 8.07 -8.89 -25.76
C SER A 60 6.65 -9.48 -25.82
N ASP A 61 5.96 -9.57 -24.67
CA ASP A 61 4.55 -9.99 -24.61
C ASP A 61 3.62 -8.98 -25.27
N MET A 62 4.08 -7.78 -25.58
CA MET A 62 3.34 -6.68 -26.19
C MET A 62 1.97 -6.44 -25.54
N GLY A 63 1.83 -6.86 -24.30
CA GLY A 63 0.57 -6.90 -23.58
C GLY A 63 0.70 -6.48 -22.12
N TYR A 64 0.54 -7.43 -21.20
CA TYR A 64 0.44 -7.17 -19.76
C TYR A 64 1.75 -6.61 -19.20
N THR A 65 2.88 -7.29 -19.38
CA THR A 65 4.18 -6.85 -18.89
C THR A 65 4.66 -5.59 -19.61
N TYR A 66 4.45 -5.53 -20.93
CA TYR A 66 4.77 -4.34 -21.73
C TYR A 66 4.10 -3.08 -21.16
N ASN A 67 2.81 -3.13 -20.83
CA ASN A 67 2.10 -1.97 -20.30
C ASN A 67 2.57 -1.59 -18.88
N HIS A 68 2.89 -2.56 -18.04
CA HIS A 68 3.49 -2.28 -16.73
C HIS A 68 4.87 -1.62 -16.87
N GLU A 69 5.70 -2.12 -17.78
CA GLU A 69 7.02 -1.51 -18.06
C GLU A 69 6.90 -0.10 -18.63
N LEU A 70 5.90 0.14 -19.49
CA LEU A 70 5.61 1.48 -20.00
C LEU A 70 5.26 2.43 -18.86
N GLY A 71 4.37 2.02 -17.95
CA GLY A 71 4.04 2.81 -16.76
C GLY A 71 5.24 3.05 -15.84
N THR A 72 6.16 2.10 -15.75
CA THR A 72 7.40 2.27 -15.00
C THR A 72 8.29 3.37 -15.61
N LYS A 73 8.43 3.38 -16.94
CA LYS A 73 9.19 4.39 -17.68
C LYS A 73 8.55 5.79 -17.55
N GLU A 74 7.23 5.85 -17.67
CA GLU A 74 6.49 7.10 -17.50
C GLU A 74 6.63 7.66 -16.07
N MET A 75 6.56 6.79 -15.06
CA MET A 75 6.79 7.15 -13.65
C MET A 75 8.23 7.66 -13.45
N GLN A 76 9.22 6.94 -13.98
CA GLN A 76 10.63 7.30 -13.88
C GLN A 76 10.88 8.69 -14.48
N GLU A 77 10.34 8.94 -15.67
CA GLU A 77 10.46 10.23 -16.37
C GLU A 77 9.74 11.35 -15.61
N ALA A 78 8.49 11.13 -15.21
CA ALA A 78 7.68 12.12 -14.51
C ALA A 78 8.29 12.54 -13.16
N LEU A 79 8.91 11.60 -12.46
CA LEU A 79 9.57 11.84 -11.17
C LEU A 79 11.04 12.26 -11.35
N GLY A 80 11.60 12.12 -12.55
CA GLY A 80 13.01 12.39 -12.85
C GLY A 80 13.96 11.50 -12.03
N LEU A 81 13.64 10.20 -11.93
CA LEU A 81 14.47 9.21 -11.24
C LEU A 81 15.59 8.74 -12.19
N ARG A 82 16.75 8.45 -11.61
CA ARG A 82 17.89 7.87 -12.35
C ARG A 82 17.67 6.39 -12.62
N ASP A 83 18.37 5.84 -13.60
CA ASP A 83 18.28 4.41 -13.95
C ASP A 83 18.72 3.50 -12.80
N ASP A 84 19.68 3.92 -11.98
CA ASP A 84 20.15 3.16 -10.83
C ASP A 84 19.16 3.10 -9.65
N GLN A 85 18.08 3.89 -9.72
CA GLN A 85 16.99 3.89 -8.75
C GLN A 85 15.86 2.92 -9.12
N ILE A 86 15.86 2.35 -10.33
CA ILE A 86 14.86 1.40 -10.80
C ILE A 86 15.49 0.02 -10.95
N ILE A 87 14.98 -0.97 -10.22
CA ILE A 87 15.47 -2.35 -10.27
C ILE A 87 14.33 -3.26 -10.71
N SER A 88 14.46 -3.87 -11.89
CA SER A 88 13.44 -4.74 -12.48
C SER A 88 13.89 -6.19 -12.55
N LYS A 89 13.01 -7.10 -12.14
CA LYS A 89 13.13 -8.55 -12.30
C LYS A 89 12.11 -9.02 -13.32
N TYR A 90 12.57 -9.60 -14.42
CA TYR A 90 11.72 -10.08 -15.51
C TYR A 90 11.61 -11.59 -15.52
N ASN A 91 10.54 -12.10 -16.16
CA ASN A 91 10.31 -13.53 -16.35
C ASN A 91 10.31 -14.31 -15.01
N VAL A 92 9.75 -13.71 -13.96
CA VAL A 92 9.63 -14.33 -12.65
C VAL A 92 8.36 -15.17 -12.61
N PRO A 93 8.42 -16.50 -12.45
CA PRO A 93 7.22 -17.33 -12.33
C PRO A 93 6.43 -17.06 -11.05
N GLU A 94 5.14 -17.39 -11.07
CA GLU A 94 4.31 -17.39 -9.86
C GLU A 94 4.66 -18.61 -8.99
N GLY A 95 5.52 -18.40 -7.99
CA GLY A 95 6.04 -19.46 -7.14
C GLY A 95 7.15 -18.98 -6.22
N ALA A 96 8.00 -19.90 -5.79
CA ALA A 96 9.14 -19.62 -4.92
C ALA A 96 10.14 -18.62 -5.52
N GLU A 97 10.18 -18.52 -6.84
CA GLU A 97 11.01 -17.56 -7.56
C GLU A 97 10.52 -16.11 -7.30
N CYS A 98 9.21 -15.93 -7.10
CA CYS A 98 8.65 -14.64 -6.71
C CYS A 98 9.12 -14.24 -5.31
N ASP A 99 9.05 -15.13 -4.32
CA ASP A 99 9.57 -14.88 -2.97
C ASP A 99 11.05 -14.47 -3.03
N THR A 100 11.86 -15.22 -3.76
CA THR A 100 13.28 -14.93 -3.95
C THR A 100 13.49 -13.54 -4.57
N ALA A 101 12.76 -13.20 -5.63
CA ALA A 101 12.88 -11.92 -6.32
C ALA A 101 12.49 -10.74 -5.42
N LEU A 102 11.43 -10.88 -4.62
CA LEU A 102 10.99 -9.87 -3.65
C LEU A 102 12.04 -9.61 -2.57
N ARG A 103 12.63 -10.68 -2.01
CA ARG A 103 13.70 -10.57 -1.02
C ARG A 103 14.95 -9.94 -1.58
N GLU A 104 15.39 -10.33 -2.78
CA GLU A 104 16.54 -9.71 -3.45
C GLU A 104 16.34 -8.21 -3.68
N LEU A 105 15.12 -7.78 -4.05
CA LEU A 105 14.81 -6.36 -4.17
C LEU A 105 14.83 -5.63 -2.83
N ALA A 106 14.29 -6.25 -1.77
CA ALA A 106 14.34 -5.71 -0.43
C ALA A 106 15.79 -5.55 0.07
N GLU A 107 16.62 -6.56 -0.11
CA GLU A 107 18.04 -6.56 0.27
C GLU A 107 18.87 -5.60 -0.58
N SER A 108 18.46 -5.31 -1.83
CA SER A 108 19.05 -4.29 -2.69
C SER A 108 18.75 -2.86 -2.25
N GLY A 109 17.95 -2.69 -1.18
CA GLY A 109 17.60 -1.42 -0.59
C GLY A 109 16.45 -0.71 -1.29
N CYS A 110 15.55 -1.43 -1.96
CA CYS A 110 14.31 -0.85 -2.48
C CYS A 110 13.43 -0.36 -1.33
N ASN A 111 12.87 0.83 -1.47
CA ASN A 111 11.94 1.42 -0.52
C ASN A 111 10.48 1.10 -0.85
N ILE A 112 10.21 0.86 -2.13
CA ILE A 112 8.92 0.44 -2.64
C ILE A 112 9.11 -0.64 -3.71
N ILE A 113 8.29 -1.69 -3.66
CA ILE A 113 8.37 -2.84 -4.59
C ILE A 113 6.98 -3.09 -5.19
N PHE A 114 6.91 -3.13 -6.51
CA PHE A 114 5.72 -3.46 -7.27
C PHE A 114 5.80 -4.90 -7.78
N ALA A 115 4.81 -5.71 -7.44
CA ALA A 115 4.65 -7.08 -7.91
C ALA A 115 3.43 -7.16 -8.83
N THR A 116 3.65 -7.51 -10.10
CA THR A 116 2.68 -7.24 -11.16
C THR A 116 1.89 -8.47 -11.63
N SER A 117 1.89 -9.59 -10.89
CA SER A 117 1.07 -10.75 -11.24
C SER A 117 0.17 -11.18 -10.10
N PHE A 118 -1.04 -11.66 -10.43
CA PHE A 118 -2.04 -12.09 -9.45
C PHE A 118 -1.52 -13.16 -8.48
N GLY A 119 -0.83 -14.18 -8.98
CA GLY A 119 -0.31 -15.27 -8.17
C GLY A 119 0.88 -14.90 -7.28
N TYR A 120 1.32 -13.65 -7.30
CA TYR A 120 2.36 -13.18 -6.37
C TYR A 120 1.81 -12.78 -4.99
N GLU A 121 0.48 -12.69 -4.83
CA GLU A 121 -0.14 -12.04 -3.68
C GLU A 121 0.30 -12.62 -2.33
N ASP A 122 0.28 -13.94 -2.20
CA ASP A 122 0.64 -14.61 -0.94
C ASP A 122 2.12 -14.38 -0.59
N TYR A 123 3.01 -14.43 -1.57
CA TYR A 123 4.44 -14.17 -1.39
C TYR A 123 4.70 -12.71 -1.01
N VAL A 124 4.02 -11.76 -1.67
CA VAL A 124 4.14 -10.33 -1.33
C VAL A 124 3.70 -10.09 0.11
N LYS A 125 2.60 -10.69 0.55
CA LYS A 125 2.09 -10.56 1.91
C LYS A 125 3.08 -11.11 2.95
N GLU A 126 3.67 -12.29 2.69
CA GLU A 126 4.66 -12.89 3.58
C GLU A 126 5.91 -12.03 3.69
N VAL A 127 6.48 -11.60 2.56
CA VAL A 127 7.68 -10.75 2.54
C VAL A 127 7.40 -9.38 3.14
N ALA A 128 6.23 -8.77 2.89
CA ALA A 128 5.84 -7.50 3.49
C ALA A 128 5.80 -7.55 5.03
N ALA A 129 5.38 -8.67 5.60
CA ALA A 129 5.38 -8.86 7.06
C ALA A 129 6.80 -8.89 7.65
N GLU A 130 7.78 -9.38 6.90
CA GLU A 130 9.18 -9.46 7.33
C GLU A 130 9.96 -8.15 7.13
N TYR A 131 9.54 -7.31 6.15
CA TYR A 131 10.18 -6.04 5.81
C TYR A 131 9.25 -4.83 6.06
N PRO A 132 8.91 -4.51 7.31
CA PRO A 132 7.89 -3.51 7.64
C PRO A 132 8.24 -2.08 7.19
N ASN A 133 9.50 -1.81 6.87
CA ASN A 133 9.98 -0.50 6.41
C ASN A 133 9.95 -0.34 4.88
N ILE A 134 9.54 -1.36 4.14
CA ILE A 134 9.43 -1.34 2.68
C ILE A 134 7.95 -1.36 2.30
N GLN A 135 7.55 -0.54 1.33
CA GLN A 135 6.19 -0.56 0.78
C GLN A 135 6.07 -1.61 -0.32
N PHE A 136 5.06 -2.44 -0.25
CA PHE A 136 4.76 -3.46 -1.25
C PHE A 136 3.43 -3.17 -1.92
N CYS A 137 3.45 -3.03 -3.25
CA CYS A 137 2.30 -2.75 -4.07
C CYS A 137 2.04 -3.94 -5.00
N HIS A 138 0.95 -4.66 -4.78
CA HIS A 138 0.59 -5.83 -5.56
C HIS A 138 -0.55 -5.51 -6.53
N ALA A 139 -0.33 -5.81 -7.82
CA ALA A 139 -1.34 -5.63 -8.86
C ALA A 139 -2.40 -6.74 -8.78
N THR A 140 -3.66 -6.37 -8.93
CA THR A 140 -4.81 -7.27 -9.09
C THR A 140 -5.25 -8.06 -7.84
N GLY A 141 -4.54 -7.98 -6.73
CA GLY A 141 -4.87 -8.68 -5.51
C GLY A 141 -5.97 -8.01 -4.67
N TYR A 142 -6.29 -8.63 -3.54
CA TYR A 142 -7.39 -8.19 -2.66
C TYR A 142 -7.09 -8.37 -1.16
N GLN A 143 -5.98 -9.02 -0.80
CA GLN A 143 -5.70 -9.39 0.59
C GLN A 143 -5.18 -8.22 1.44
N ALA A 144 -4.71 -7.13 0.84
CA ALA A 144 -4.13 -6.01 1.58
C ALA A 144 -5.10 -5.45 2.63
N ALA A 145 -6.39 -5.27 2.27
CA ALA A 145 -7.41 -4.73 3.17
C ALA A 145 -7.67 -5.59 4.42
N SER A 146 -7.38 -6.88 4.38
CA SER A 146 -7.61 -7.83 5.48
C SER A 146 -6.32 -8.35 6.11
N SER A 147 -5.15 -7.99 5.58
CA SER A 147 -3.85 -8.50 6.04
C SER A 147 -3.43 -7.97 7.41
N GLY A 148 -3.91 -6.78 7.79
CA GLY A 148 -3.43 -6.07 8.96
C GLY A 148 -2.05 -5.39 8.78
N LEU A 149 -1.44 -5.51 7.59
CA LEU A 149 -0.15 -4.89 7.27
C LEU A 149 -0.36 -3.47 6.73
N SER A 150 0.38 -2.50 7.27
CA SER A 150 0.33 -1.10 6.82
C SER A 150 1.18 -0.82 5.58
N ASN A 151 2.06 -1.73 5.22
CA ASN A 151 3.02 -1.64 4.13
C ASN A 151 2.69 -2.57 2.94
N PHE A 152 1.52 -3.19 2.94
CA PHE A 152 1.04 -4.03 1.84
C PHE A 152 -0.21 -3.42 1.21
N HIS A 153 -0.17 -3.18 -0.09
CA HIS A 153 -1.21 -2.48 -0.84
C HIS A 153 -1.61 -3.28 -2.08
N ASN A 154 -2.90 -3.25 -2.41
CA ASN A 154 -3.39 -3.74 -3.68
C ASN A 154 -3.79 -2.56 -4.58
N TYR A 155 -3.54 -2.67 -5.88
CA TYR A 155 -4.02 -1.73 -6.89
C TYR A 155 -4.58 -2.46 -8.10
N PHE A 156 -5.52 -1.84 -8.77
CA PHE A 156 -6.17 -2.42 -9.96
C PHE A 156 -6.54 -1.32 -10.96
N ALA A 157 -6.38 -1.61 -12.23
CA ALA A 157 -6.81 -0.72 -13.31
C ALA A 157 -8.27 -0.99 -13.70
N SER A 158 -8.93 -0.02 -14.34
CA SER A 158 -10.28 -0.15 -14.89
C SER A 158 -10.32 -1.04 -16.15
N ILE A 159 -9.76 -2.24 -16.07
CA ILE A 159 -9.57 -3.16 -17.19
C ILE A 159 -10.90 -3.61 -17.82
N TYR A 160 -12.02 -3.52 -17.09
CA TYR A 160 -13.35 -3.80 -17.60
C TYR A 160 -13.74 -2.88 -18.76
N GLU A 161 -13.24 -1.66 -18.82
CA GLU A 161 -13.49 -0.73 -19.93
C GLU A 161 -12.87 -1.24 -21.22
N ALA A 162 -11.60 -1.66 -21.18
CA ALA A 162 -10.94 -2.27 -22.33
C ALA A 162 -11.59 -3.60 -22.74
N ARG A 163 -12.03 -4.41 -21.76
CA ARG A 163 -12.75 -5.67 -22.03
C ARG A 163 -14.09 -5.43 -22.69
N TYR A 164 -14.81 -4.38 -22.30
CA TYR A 164 -16.07 -4.00 -22.95
C TYR A 164 -15.84 -3.65 -24.43
N LEU A 165 -14.83 -2.83 -24.74
CA LEU A 165 -14.48 -2.49 -26.12
C LEU A 165 -14.05 -3.72 -26.93
N ALA A 166 -13.24 -4.61 -26.33
CA ALA A 166 -12.84 -5.86 -26.96
C ALA A 166 -14.06 -6.77 -27.24
N GLY A 167 -15.02 -6.83 -26.33
CA GLY A 167 -16.27 -7.55 -26.50
C GLY A 167 -17.11 -7.02 -27.67
N ILE A 168 -17.21 -5.69 -27.82
CA ILE A 168 -17.86 -5.07 -28.98
C ILE A 168 -17.15 -5.47 -30.29
N ALA A 169 -15.81 -5.35 -30.31
CA ALA A 169 -15.04 -5.71 -31.52
C ALA A 169 -15.19 -7.19 -31.89
N ALA A 170 -15.19 -8.09 -30.92
CA ALA A 170 -15.44 -9.52 -31.14
C ALA A 170 -16.86 -9.77 -31.67
N GLY A 171 -17.87 -9.14 -31.07
CA GLY A 171 -19.27 -9.27 -31.53
C GLY A 171 -19.49 -8.79 -32.95
N LEU A 172 -18.82 -7.70 -33.37
CA LEU A 172 -18.88 -7.20 -34.74
C LEU A 172 -18.16 -8.10 -35.78
N LYS A 173 -17.29 -9.00 -35.31
CA LYS A 173 -16.56 -9.95 -36.15
C LYS A 173 -17.20 -11.33 -36.21
N THR A 174 -18.17 -11.61 -35.34
CA THR A 174 -18.89 -12.89 -35.30
C THR A 174 -20.08 -12.79 -36.26
N GLU A 175 -20.05 -13.54 -37.37
CA GLU A 175 -21.17 -13.72 -38.31
C GLU A 175 -21.96 -14.98 -37.95
#